data_ed98ae6b8d654ccb142926ca3f934c6b
#
_entry.id   ed98ae6b8d654ccb142926ca3f934c6b
#
_cell.length_a   1.000
_cell.length_b   1.000
_cell.length_c   1.000
_cell.angle_alpha   90.00
_cell.angle_beta   90.00
_cell.angle_gamma   90.00
#
_symmetry.space_group_name_H-M   'P 1'
#
loop_
_entity.id
_entity.type
_entity.pdbx_description
1 polymer ?
#
loop_
_entity_poly.entity_id
_entity_poly.type
_entity_poly.pdbx_seq_one_letter_code
_entity_poly.pdbx_strand_id
1 'polypeptide(L)'
;MQETGQKIMKLFDIPAYIIGDTCWGSCDLNTHAADMLGADLLFNIGHTISMETIDKKVIMINAYDDVNFDIVVEKYAKDRANQKYKILGIITDSQHLNQLQPSRKILENHGFKTVIGDGKGQLNDGQVFGCEFYPAYDIQKRVDAYIFLGQSMFHSVSIAMSTEKPTFMLDPYFNEFQQVNDKARVMEKKTILSIYKAQEATKIGIIIGLKEGQFSKIKALKFKKSLEVLGKDIQLIALTEITEERLRNFKGIDAYIQVACPRIAIDNHFTKPVLSVPQAEALIKVLKKEPMDDFLKLRHWL
;
A
#
# COMPACT_ATOMS: atom_id res chain seq x y z
N MET A 1 3.91 19.99 -10.79
CA MET A 1 2.62 19.85 -11.53
C MET A 1 2.23 21.15 -12.26
N GLN A 2 1.95 22.25 -11.56
CA GLN A 2 1.55 23.52 -12.21
C GLN A 2 2.58 24.03 -13.23
N GLU A 3 3.84 24.10 -12.87
CA GLU A 3 4.93 24.50 -13.75
C GLU A 3 5.09 23.59 -14.96
N THR A 4 4.94 22.27 -14.76
CA THR A 4 4.99 21.27 -15.84
C THR A 4 3.85 21.48 -16.83
N GLY A 5 2.61 21.68 -16.35
CA GLY A 5 1.46 21.98 -17.21
C GLY A 5 1.65 23.27 -18.02
N GLN A 6 2.16 24.32 -17.38
CA GLN A 6 2.49 25.58 -18.08
C GLN A 6 3.57 25.42 -19.16
N LYS A 7 4.60 24.61 -18.89
CA LYS A 7 5.64 24.30 -19.88
C LYS A 7 5.08 23.54 -21.07
N ILE A 8 4.21 22.55 -20.83
CA ILE A 8 3.56 21.77 -21.90
C ILE A 8 2.72 22.69 -22.80
N MET A 9 1.85 23.52 -22.19
CA MET A 9 1.03 24.47 -22.94
C MET A 9 1.88 25.39 -23.82
N LYS A 10 2.98 25.93 -23.27
CA LYS A 10 3.85 26.85 -23.98
C LYS A 10 4.67 26.19 -25.09
N LEU A 11 5.11 24.96 -24.91
CA LEU A 11 5.97 24.25 -25.86
C LEU A 11 5.21 23.69 -27.04
N PHE A 12 3.96 23.23 -26.81
CA PHE A 12 3.19 22.49 -27.80
C PHE A 12 1.99 23.26 -28.33
N ASP A 13 1.70 24.43 -27.78
CA ASP A 13 0.52 25.27 -28.12
C ASP A 13 -0.81 24.47 -28.02
N ILE A 14 -0.93 23.67 -26.96
CA ILE A 14 -2.11 22.85 -26.69
C ILE A 14 -2.64 23.12 -25.27
N PRO A 15 -3.96 22.97 -25.02
CA PRO A 15 -4.48 23.05 -23.66
C PRO A 15 -3.93 21.92 -22.80
N ALA A 16 -3.55 22.23 -21.54
CA ALA A 16 -3.19 21.26 -20.52
C ALA A 16 -3.99 21.52 -19.26
N TYR A 17 -4.71 20.49 -18.80
CA TYR A 17 -5.51 20.53 -17.59
C TYR A 17 -4.74 19.91 -16.42
N ILE A 18 -4.82 20.50 -15.24
CA ILE A 18 -4.23 19.95 -14.02
C ILE A 18 -5.36 19.42 -13.18
N ILE A 19 -5.39 18.11 -12.96
CA ILE A 19 -6.36 17.48 -12.08
C ILE A 19 -5.96 17.83 -10.64
N GLY A 20 -6.85 18.55 -9.93
CA GLY A 20 -6.60 19.03 -8.57
C GLY A 20 -7.00 18.05 -7.48
N ASP A 21 -7.65 16.95 -7.83
CA ASP A 21 -8.04 15.91 -6.89
C ASP A 21 -6.84 15.10 -6.42
N THR A 22 -6.95 14.52 -5.23
CA THR A 22 -5.90 13.68 -4.66
C THR A 22 -5.70 12.41 -5.48
N CYS A 23 -4.46 12.13 -5.89
CA CYS A 23 -4.05 10.85 -6.45
C CYS A 23 -3.32 10.04 -5.36
N TRP A 24 -3.95 8.98 -4.88
CA TRP A 24 -3.39 8.15 -3.79
C TRP A 24 -2.36 7.13 -4.27
N GLY A 25 -2.28 6.89 -5.55
CA GLY A 25 -1.38 5.92 -6.15
C GLY A 25 -1.76 5.60 -7.59
N SER A 26 -1.06 4.65 -8.20
CA SER A 26 -1.37 4.14 -9.54
C SER A 26 -2.77 3.52 -9.69
N CYS A 27 -3.42 3.21 -8.57
CA CYS A 27 -4.81 2.74 -8.54
C CYS A 27 -5.86 3.86 -8.61
N ASP A 28 -5.43 5.13 -8.78
CA ASP A 28 -6.28 6.33 -8.73
C ASP A 28 -5.87 7.31 -9.84
N LEU A 29 -5.92 6.83 -11.09
CA LEU A 29 -5.41 7.58 -12.25
C LEU A 29 -6.35 8.67 -12.77
N ASN A 30 -7.63 8.60 -12.41
CA ASN A 30 -8.68 9.55 -12.81
C ASN A 30 -8.86 9.66 -14.35
N THR A 31 -8.87 8.52 -15.06
CA THR A 31 -9.08 8.48 -16.52
C THR A 31 -10.45 9.01 -16.89
N HIS A 32 -11.45 8.85 -16.01
CA HIS A 32 -12.77 9.39 -16.21
C HIS A 32 -12.77 10.93 -16.35
N ALA A 33 -11.97 11.65 -15.55
CA ALA A 33 -11.82 13.10 -15.69
C ALA A 33 -11.16 13.46 -17.01
N ALA A 34 -10.16 12.69 -17.46
CA ALA A 34 -9.53 12.90 -18.76
C ALA A 34 -10.54 12.74 -19.92
N ASP A 35 -11.40 11.72 -19.85
CA ASP A 35 -12.46 11.49 -20.83
C ASP A 35 -13.49 12.64 -20.83
N MET A 36 -13.93 13.11 -19.66
CA MET A 36 -14.86 14.24 -19.55
C MET A 36 -14.28 15.53 -20.12
N LEU A 37 -12.98 15.73 -19.98
CA LEU A 37 -12.27 16.90 -20.54
C LEU A 37 -11.93 16.75 -22.03
N GLY A 38 -12.20 15.59 -22.63
CA GLY A 38 -11.82 15.30 -24.01
C GLY A 38 -10.31 15.26 -24.22
N ALA A 39 -9.54 14.91 -23.18
CA ALA A 39 -8.08 14.84 -23.26
C ALA A 39 -7.61 13.60 -24.01
N ASP A 40 -6.64 13.75 -24.91
CA ASP A 40 -6.06 12.64 -25.66
C ASP A 40 -5.02 11.87 -24.84
N LEU A 41 -4.35 12.53 -23.89
CA LEU A 41 -3.31 11.96 -23.05
C LEU A 41 -3.50 12.37 -21.59
N LEU A 42 -3.28 11.42 -20.69
CA LEU A 42 -3.22 11.61 -19.24
C LEU A 42 -1.80 11.29 -18.75
N PHE A 43 -1.11 12.27 -18.19
CA PHE A 43 0.20 12.08 -17.57
C PHE A 43 0.04 11.86 -16.07
N ASN A 44 0.47 10.69 -15.59
CA ASN A 44 0.61 10.42 -14.17
C ASN A 44 2.08 10.54 -13.77
N ILE A 45 2.39 11.52 -12.93
CA ILE A 45 3.77 11.82 -12.51
C ILE A 45 3.98 11.30 -11.08
N GLY A 46 4.94 10.43 -10.92
CA GLY A 46 5.14 9.65 -9.69
C GLY A 46 4.16 8.47 -9.57
N HIS A 47 4.21 7.75 -8.46
CA HIS A 47 3.45 6.51 -8.22
C HIS A 47 3.55 5.50 -9.38
N THR A 48 4.69 5.49 -10.04
CA THR A 48 4.91 4.63 -11.21
C THR A 48 5.03 3.18 -10.81
N ILE A 49 4.44 2.35 -11.63
CA ILE A 49 4.48 0.91 -11.55
C ILE A 49 4.93 0.37 -12.92
N SER A 50 5.49 -0.83 -12.92
CA SER A 50 5.75 -1.54 -14.16
C SER A 50 4.40 -2.00 -14.74
N MET A 51 3.91 -1.33 -15.80
CA MET A 51 2.58 -1.60 -16.34
C MET A 51 2.62 -2.01 -17.81
N GLU A 52 2.23 -3.24 -18.06
CA GLU A 52 1.96 -3.72 -19.42
C GLU A 52 0.50 -3.47 -19.88
N THR A 53 -0.40 -2.99 -19.00
CA THR A 53 -1.85 -3.04 -19.20
C THR A 53 -2.62 -1.76 -18.94
N ILE A 54 -1.99 -0.58 -18.95
CA ILE A 54 -2.74 0.69 -18.83
C ILE A 54 -3.38 1.07 -20.16
N ASP A 55 -4.52 1.75 -20.06
CA ASP A 55 -5.14 2.45 -21.19
C ASP A 55 -4.06 3.20 -22.00
N LYS A 56 -4.09 3.07 -23.32
CA LYS A 56 -3.11 3.69 -24.23
C LYS A 56 -2.99 5.21 -24.10
N LYS A 57 -3.98 5.85 -23.46
CA LYS A 57 -4.00 7.29 -23.17
C LYS A 57 -3.18 7.68 -21.94
N VAL A 58 -2.81 6.73 -21.05
CA VAL A 58 -2.10 7.03 -19.81
C VAL A 58 -0.60 6.87 -19.99
N ILE A 59 0.15 7.93 -19.69
CA ILE A 59 1.62 7.93 -19.68
C ILE A 59 2.08 8.05 -18.24
N MET A 60 2.79 7.03 -17.76
CA MET A 60 3.41 7.03 -16.44
C MET A 60 4.81 7.65 -16.52
N ILE A 61 5.05 8.66 -15.71
CA ILE A 61 6.35 9.35 -15.66
C ILE A 61 6.98 9.12 -14.28
N ASN A 62 8.18 8.54 -14.26
CA ASN A 62 8.94 8.41 -13.03
C ASN A 62 9.29 9.79 -12.47
N ALA A 63 9.05 9.98 -11.18
CA ALA A 63 9.50 11.15 -10.45
C ALA A 63 10.35 10.64 -9.27
N TYR A 64 11.66 10.67 -9.47
CA TYR A 64 12.61 10.32 -8.42
C TYR A 64 12.84 11.53 -7.53
N ASP A 65 12.95 11.27 -6.23
CA ASP A 65 13.42 12.26 -5.28
C ASP A 65 14.97 12.33 -5.35
N ASP A 66 15.52 13.52 -5.38
CA ASP A 66 16.97 13.75 -5.47
C ASP A 66 17.66 13.69 -4.09
N VAL A 67 17.01 13.08 -3.12
CA VAL A 67 17.55 12.94 -1.77
C VAL A 67 18.60 11.83 -1.71
N ASN A 68 19.67 12.07 -0.95
CA ASN A 68 20.76 11.13 -0.76
C ASN A 68 20.56 10.32 0.54
N PHE A 69 20.72 9.01 0.45
CA PHE A 69 20.59 8.08 1.60
C PHE A 69 21.93 7.73 2.27
N ASP A 70 23.06 8.20 1.75
CA ASP A 70 24.40 7.75 2.20
C ASP A 70 24.57 7.90 3.72
N ILE A 71 24.19 9.06 4.27
CA ILE A 71 24.36 9.36 5.70
C ILE A 71 23.56 8.39 6.57
N VAL A 72 22.29 8.18 6.26
CA VAL A 72 21.42 7.31 7.06
C VAL A 72 21.78 5.84 6.91
N VAL A 73 22.19 5.40 5.73
CA VAL A 73 22.65 4.03 5.48
C VAL A 73 23.97 3.75 6.21
N GLU A 74 24.92 4.69 6.16
CA GLU A 74 26.16 4.64 6.94
C GLU A 74 25.88 4.57 8.45
N LYS A 75 24.96 5.40 8.94
CA LYS A 75 24.56 5.39 10.36
C LYS A 75 23.98 4.06 10.77
N TYR A 76 23.08 3.47 9.95
CA TYR A 76 22.56 2.13 10.17
C TYR A 76 23.64 1.07 10.19
N ALA A 77 24.54 1.10 9.20
CA ALA A 77 25.60 0.11 9.04
C ALA A 77 26.63 0.13 10.18
N LYS A 78 26.91 1.29 10.75
CA LYS A 78 27.85 1.46 11.89
C LYS A 78 27.26 1.11 13.24
N ASP A 79 25.93 0.98 13.37
CA ASP A 79 25.29 0.64 14.64
C ASP A 79 25.55 -0.82 14.99
N ARG A 80 26.20 -1.05 16.15
CA ARG A 80 26.55 -2.39 16.65
C ARG A 80 25.34 -3.28 16.85
N ALA A 81 24.19 -2.71 17.22
CA ALA A 81 22.95 -3.46 17.41
C ALA A 81 22.45 -4.12 16.12
N ASN A 82 22.79 -3.56 14.95
CA ASN A 82 22.40 -4.07 13.64
C ASN A 82 23.35 -5.14 13.10
N GLN A 83 24.56 -5.26 13.63
CA GLN A 83 25.57 -6.22 13.18
C GLN A 83 25.19 -7.70 13.38
N LYS A 84 24.16 -7.99 14.13
CA LYS A 84 23.58 -9.33 14.27
C LYS A 84 22.89 -9.82 12.98
N TYR A 85 22.39 -8.91 12.15
CA TYR A 85 21.82 -9.24 10.84
C TYR A 85 22.96 -9.34 9.82
N LYS A 86 22.99 -10.41 9.05
CA LYS A 86 24.06 -10.63 8.06
C LYS A 86 23.60 -10.44 6.63
N ILE A 87 22.35 -10.76 6.37
CA ILE A 87 21.72 -10.67 5.04
C ILE A 87 20.54 -9.72 5.11
N LEU A 88 20.62 -8.62 4.38
CA LEU A 88 19.63 -7.55 4.38
C LEU A 88 18.86 -7.52 3.06
N GLY A 89 17.52 -7.50 3.15
CA GLY A 89 16.66 -7.17 2.02
C GLY A 89 16.58 -5.65 1.88
N ILE A 90 16.88 -5.11 0.70
CA ILE A 90 16.77 -3.67 0.43
C ILE A 90 15.51 -3.43 -0.39
N ILE A 91 14.64 -2.58 0.13
CA ILE A 91 13.29 -2.32 -0.38
C ILE A 91 13.04 -0.82 -0.36
N THR A 92 12.24 -0.34 -1.31
CA THR A 92 11.85 1.08 -1.37
C THR A 92 10.50 1.27 -2.06
N ASP A 93 10.02 2.50 -2.13
CA ASP A 93 8.92 2.91 -2.99
C ASP A 93 9.43 3.43 -4.36
N SER A 94 8.51 3.85 -5.23
CA SER A 94 8.85 4.28 -6.59
C SER A 94 9.76 5.52 -6.64
N GLN A 95 9.71 6.38 -5.63
CA GLN A 95 10.43 7.66 -5.62
C GLN A 95 11.93 7.49 -5.38
N HIS A 96 12.34 6.40 -4.75
CA HIS A 96 13.72 6.16 -4.32
C HIS A 96 14.37 4.92 -4.97
N LEU A 97 13.79 4.39 -6.06
CA LEU A 97 14.34 3.22 -6.77
C LEU A 97 15.80 3.41 -7.22
N ASN A 98 16.16 4.64 -7.61
CA ASN A 98 17.53 5.01 -7.97
C ASN A 98 18.51 4.89 -6.79
N GLN A 99 18.05 4.84 -5.55
CA GLN A 99 18.86 4.75 -4.33
C GLN A 99 19.16 3.30 -3.90
N LEU A 100 18.54 2.29 -4.50
CA LEU A 100 18.76 0.88 -4.17
C LEU A 100 20.22 0.47 -4.36
N GLN A 101 20.83 0.77 -5.50
CA GLN A 101 22.21 0.36 -5.80
C GLN A 101 23.29 1.16 -5.04
N PRO A 102 23.18 2.49 -4.86
CA PRO A 102 24.06 3.23 -3.96
C PRO A 102 24.04 2.70 -2.53
N SER A 103 22.85 2.54 -1.96
CA SER A 103 22.66 2.01 -0.59
C SER A 103 23.21 0.59 -0.44
N ARG A 104 23.03 -0.26 -1.44
CA ARG A 104 23.59 -1.60 -1.52
C ARG A 104 25.11 -1.58 -1.34
N LYS A 105 25.82 -0.74 -2.12
CA LYS A 105 27.28 -0.64 -2.07
C LYS A 105 27.77 -0.23 -0.70
N ILE A 106 27.12 0.71 -0.04
CA ILE A 106 27.48 1.15 1.31
C ILE A 106 27.37 -0.02 2.30
N LEU A 107 26.23 -0.73 2.29
CA LEU A 107 26.01 -1.87 3.19
C LEU A 107 27.01 -2.99 2.96
N GLU A 108 27.31 -3.32 1.71
CA GLU A 108 28.30 -4.35 1.35
C GLU A 108 29.71 -3.97 1.79
N ASN A 109 30.11 -2.69 1.71
CA ASN A 109 31.37 -2.17 2.23
C ASN A 109 31.48 -2.31 3.76
N HIS A 110 30.37 -2.35 4.47
CA HIS A 110 30.31 -2.61 5.92
C HIS A 110 30.14 -4.11 6.27
N GLY A 111 30.25 -5.01 5.30
CA GLY A 111 30.26 -6.45 5.50
C GLY A 111 28.90 -7.13 5.53
N PHE A 112 27.82 -6.43 5.20
CA PHE A 112 26.51 -7.04 5.02
C PHE A 112 26.43 -7.72 3.65
N LYS A 113 25.70 -8.82 3.57
CA LYS A 113 25.18 -9.33 2.30
C LYS A 113 23.84 -8.69 2.01
N THR A 114 23.57 -8.36 0.77
CA THR A 114 22.33 -7.69 0.42
C THR A 114 21.54 -8.46 -0.64
N VAL A 115 20.22 -8.36 -0.58
CA VAL A 115 19.30 -8.95 -1.56
C VAL A 115 18.28 -7.91 -1.95
N ILE A 116 18.14 -7.68 -3.23
CA ILE A 116 17.03 -6.93 -3.82
C ILE A 116 16.13 -7.97 -4.48
N GLY A 117 14.86 -8.02 -4.11
CA GLY A 117 13.92 -8.99 -4.67
C GLY A 117 13.45 -8.57 -6.06
N ASP A 118 13.21 -9.53 -6.90
CA ASP A 118 12.75 -9.31 -8.27
C ASP A 118 11.35 -8.68 -8.30
N GLY A 119 11.16 -7.74 -9.20
CA GLY A 119 9.87 -7.14 -9.49
C GLY A 119 8.88 -8.16 -10.04
N LYS A 120 7.61 -7.98 -9.72
CA LYS A 120 6.55 -8.87 -10.21
C LYS A 120 5.25 -8.11 -10.38
N GLY A 121 4.51 -8.44 -11.44
CA GLY A 121 3.28 -7.74 -11.76
C GLY A 121 3.58 -6.28 -12.12
N GLN A 122 3.11 -5.37 -11.31
CA GLN A 122 3.28 -3.93 -11.51
C GLN A 122 4.50 -3.34 -10.78
N LEU A 123 5.25 -4.15 -10.04
CA LEU A 123 6.37 -3.70 -9.22
C LEU A 123 7.71 -3.87 -9.94
N ASN A 124 8.60 -2.89 -9.80
CA ASN A 124 10.00 -2.99 -10.17
C ASN A 124 10.80 -3.77 -9.10
N ASP A 125 12.04 -4.15 -9.41
CA ASP A 125 12.93 -4.80 -8.45
C ASP A 125 13.09 -3.95 -7.19
N GLY A 126 12.92 -4.58 -6.02
CA GLY A 126 12.99 -3.90 -4.72
C GLY A 126 11.88 -2.91 -4.44
N GLN A 127 10.92 -2.72 -5.34
CA GLN A 127 9.79 -1.82 -5.13
C GLN A 127 8.69 -2.51 -4.33
N VAL A 128 8.08 -1.77 -3.41
CA VAL A 128 6.85 -2.21 -2.72
C VAL A 128 5.85 -1.08 -2.69
N PHE A 129 4.57 -1.47 -2.68
CA PHE A 129 3.50 -0.62 -2.19
C PHE A 129 3.08 -1.09 -0.80
N GLY A 130 2.33 -0.27 -0.09
CA GLY A 130 1.76 -0.68 1.18
C GLY A 130 0.65 -1.74 1.07
N CYS A 131 0.36 -2.22 -0.12
CA CYS A 131 -0.64 -3.25 -0.44
C CYS A 131 -0.10 -4.39 -1.29
N GLU A 132 1.08 -4.25 -1.89
CA GLU A 132 1.77 -5.26 -2.70
C GLU A 132 3.25 -5.38 -2.30
N PHE A 133 3.71 -6.60 -2.02
CA PHE A 133 4.98 -6.87 -1.36
C PHE A 133 5.82 -7.94 -2.07
N TYR A 134 5.55 -8.30 -3.31
CA TYR A 134 6.23 -9.40 -4.01
C TYR A 134 7.75 -9.38 -3.85
N PRO A 135 8.48 -8.27 -4.10
CA PRO A 135 9.92 -8.22 -3.95
C PRO A 135 10.42 -8.47 -2.52
N ALA A 136 9.63 -8.09 -1.51
CA ALA A 136 9.95 -8.37 -0.11
C ALA A 136 9.55 -9.81 0.27
N TYR A 137 8.33 -10.20 -0.01
CA TYR A 137 7.77 -11.47 0.40
C TYR A 137 8.53 -12.67 -0.16
N ASP A 138 8.92 -12.62 -1.44
CA ASP A 138 9.56 -13.75 -2.11
C ASP A 138 11.00 -14.00 -1.63
N ILE A 139 11.67 -12.99 -1.06
CA ILE A 139 13.01 -13.12 -0.48
C ILE A 139 13.04 -13.33 1.03
N GLN A 140 11.91 -13.34 1.73
CA GLN A 140 11.84 -13.34 3.19
C GLN A 140 12.61 -14.50 3.87
N LYS A 141 12.70 -15.65 3.21
CA LYS A 141 13.47 -16.81 3.72
C LYS A 141 14.99 -16.68 3.52
N ARG A 142 15.42 -15.71 2.71
CA ARG A 142 16.81 -15.49 2.31
C ARG A 142 17.47 -14.34 3.06
N VAL A 143 16.70 -13.57 3.84
CA VAL A 143 17.17 -12.37 4.55
C VAL A 143 16.92 -12.46 6.05
N ASP A 144 17.76 -11.79 6.82
CA ASP A 144 17.61 -11.70 8.28
C ASP A 144 16.71 -10.53 8.67
N ALA A 145 16.80 -9.42 7.94
CA ALA A 145 16.04 -8.19 8.15
C ALA A 145 15.84 -7.42 6.84
N TYR A 146 14.91 -6.47 6.87
CA TYR A 146 14.68 -5.53 5.77
C TYR A 146 15.13 -4.12 6.12
N ILE A 147 15.65 -3.44 5.13
CA ILE A 147 15.84 -1.99 5.09
C ILE A 147 14.86 -1.42 4.07
N PHE A 148 13.99 -0.55 4.53
CA PHE A 148 13.13 0.26 3.68
C PHE A 148 13.73 1.66 3.56
N LEU A 149 14.09 2.05 2.34
CA LEU A 149 14.58 3.39 2.02
C LEU A 149 13.38 4.31 1.79
N GLY A 150 13.15 5.28 2.67
CA GLY A 150 12.05 6.24 2.58
C GLY A 150 11.41 6.57 3.93
N GLN A 151 10.44 7.50 3.90
CA GLN A 151 9.72 7.98 5.07
C GLN A 151 8.38 7.27 5.31
N SER A 152 7.92 6.45 4.38
CA SER A 152 6.57 5.90 4.43
C SER A 152 6.43 4.85 5.52
N MET A 153 5.83 5.26 6.63
CA MET A 153 5.46 4.36 7.72
C MET A 153 4.51 3.26 7.23
N PHE A 154 3.56 3.60 6.34
CA PHE A 154 2.62 2.64 5.79
C PHE A 154 3.33 1.51 5.01
N HIS A 155 4.28 1.84 4.13
CA HIS A 155 5.03 0.85 3.37
C HIS A 155 5.91 -0.02 4.27
N SER A 156 6.69 0.60 5.16
CA SER A 156 7.64 -0.12 6.02
C SER A 156 6.94 -1.03 7.04
N VAL A 157 5.86 -0.56 7.67
CA VAL A 157 5.05 -1.36 8.60
C VAL A 157 4.38 -2.53 7.88
N SER A 158 3.89 -2.31 6.67
CA SER A 158 3.24 -3.35 5.88
C SER A 158 4.21 -4.48 5.50
N ILE A 159 5.48 -4.17 5.22
CA ILE A 159 6.53 -5.18 5.03
C ILE A 159 6.71 -6.01 6.31
N ALA A 160 6.81 -5.34 7.48
CA ALA A 160 6.95 -6.04 8.75
C ALA A 160 5.75 -6.95 9.06
N MET A 161 4.53 -6.53 8.72
CA MET A 161 3.30 -7.33 8.92
C MET A 161 3.21 -8.50 7.94
N SER A 162 3.63 -8.32 6.69
CA SER A 162 3.54 -9.37 5.66
C SER A 162 4.62 -10.44 5.78
N THR A 163 5.80 -10.11 6.33
CA THR A 163 6.97 -11.00 6.40
C THR A 163 7.38 -11.40 7.81
N GLU A 164 6.90 -10.71 8.84
CA GLU A 164 7.31 -10.83 10.26
C GLU A 164 8.82 -10.64 10.50
N LYS A 165 9.56 -10.17 9.50
CA LYS A 165 10.99 -9.92 9.64
C LYS A 165 11.25 -8.57 10.34
N PRO A 166 12.37 -8.45 11.07
CA PRO A 166 12.84 -7.15 11.49
C PRO A 166 12.92 -6.21 10.29
N THR A 167 12.25 -5.06 10.38
CA THR A 167 12.17 -4.09 9.30
C THR A 167 12.58 -2.72 9.83
N PHE A 168 13.54 -2.10 9.18
CA PHE A 168 14.07 -0.78 9.52
C PHE A 168 13.71 0.21 8.42
N MET A 169 13.06 1.29 8.81
CA MET A 169 12.81 2.44 7.95
C MET A 169 13.97 3.42 8.07
N LEU A 170 14.59 3.77 6.97
CA LEU A 170 15.69 4.73 6.88
C LEU A 170 15.18 6.03 6.27
N ASP A 171 15.12 7.08 7.07
CA ASP A 171 14.65 8.40 6.68
C ASP A 171 15.82 9.30 6.26
N PRO A 172 15.94 9.67 4.98
CA PRO A 172 17.07 10.47 4.50
C PRO A 172 16.95 11.95 4.87
N TYR A 173 15.75 12.45 5.15
CA TYR A 173 15.53 13.87 5.44
C TYR A 173 15.93 14.23 6.86
N PHE A 174 15.70 13.32 7.81
CA PHE A 174 16.15 13.47 9.21
C PHE A 174 17.43 12.72 9.49
N ASN A 175 17.95 11.95 8.54
CA ASN A 175 19.10 11.07 8.72
C ASN A 175 18.95 10.13 9.92
N GLU A 176 17.76 9.58 10.08
CA GLU A 176 17.40 8.69 11.17
C GLU A 176 16.88 7.34 10.67
N PHE A 177 17.10 6.30 11.45
CA PHE A 177 16.50 5.01 11.20
C PHE A 177 15.74 4.50 12.42
N GLN A 178 14.68 3.75 12.19
CA GLN A 178 13.90 3.14 13.25
C GLN A 178 13.42 1.75 12.86
N GLN A 179 13.42 0.83 13.80
CA GLN A 179 12.76 -0.45 13.63
C GLN A 179 11.25 -0.27 13.79
N VAL A 180 10.47 -0.77 12.81
CA VAL A 180 9.02 -0.52 12.76
C VAL A 180 8.17 -1.68 13.29
N ASN A 181 8.78 -2.80 13.70
CA ASN A 181 8.04 -4.00 14.11
C ASN A 181 7.09 -3.79 15.28
N ASP A 182 7.43 -2.94 16.27
CA ASP A 182 6.52 -2.67 17.39
C ASP A 182 5.27 -1.93 16.93
N LYS A 183 5.42 -0.99 15.99
CA LYS A 183 4.28 -0.32 15.37
C LYS A 183 3.43 -1.31 14.57
N ALA A 184 4.07 -2.22 13.83
CA ALA A 184 3.40 -3.29 13.09
C ALA A 184 2.54 -4.15 14.04
N ARG A 185 3.09 -4.60 15.17
CA ARG A 185 2.35 -5.37 16.20
C ARG A 185 1.15 -4.61 16.78
N VAL A 186 1.31 -3.29 17.01
CA VAL A 186 0.19 -2.47 17.50
C VAL A 186 -0.92 -2.38 16.46
N MET A 187 -0.57 -2.19 15.18
CA MET A 187 -1.53 -2.13 14.09
C MET A 187 -2.22 -3.48 13.86
N GLU A 188 -1.48 -4.59 13.92
CA GLU A 188 -2.04 -5.94 13.83
C GLU A 188 -3.04 -6.22 14.95
N LYS A 189 -2.71 -5.87 16.21
CA LYS A 189 -3.64 -5.99 17.34
C LYS A 189 -4.93 -5.20 17.11
N LYS A 190 -4.84 -3.95 16.63
CA LYS A 190 -6.01 -3.14 16.28
C LYS A 190 -6.86 -3.81 15.18
N THR A 191 -6.20 -4.37 14.18
CA THR A 191 -6.85 -5.12 13.10
C THR A 191 -7.62 -6.32 13.63
N ILE A 192 -7.00 -7.13 14.50
CA ILE A 192 -7.63 -8.28 15.14
C ILE A 192 -8.85 -7.85 15.96
N LEU A 193 -8.73 -6.78 16.76
CA LEU A 193 -9.86 -6.23 17.52
C LEU A 193 -11.00 -5.77 16.61
N SER A 194 -10.69 -5.18 15.45
CA SER A 194 -11.72 -4.76 14.47
C SER A 194 -12.45 -5.97 13.87
N ILE A 195 -11.75 -7.09 13.62
CA ILE A 195 -12.36 -8.33 13.14
C ILE A 195 -13.34 -8.88 14.17
N TYR A 196 -12.94 -8.97 15.45
CA TYR A 196 -13.84 -9.47 16.52
C TYR A 196 -15.03 -8.54 16.76
N LYS A 197 -14.85 -7.22 16.70
CA LYS A 197 -15.99 -6.28 16.74
C LYS A 197 -16.95 -6.47 15.56
N ALA A 198 -16.42 -6.71 14.36
CA ALA A 198 -17.25 -6.99 13.18
C ALA A 198 -17.95 -8.36 13.25
N GLN A 199 -17.43 -9.32 14.00
CA GLN A 199 -18.10 -10.60 14.27
C GLN A 199 -19.45 -10.41 14.97
N GLU A 200 -19.55 -9.43 15.87
CA GLU A 200 -20.78 -9.13 16.62
C GLU A 200 -21.80 -8.35 15.76
N ALA A 201 -21.38 -7.77 14.64
CA ALA A 201 -22.25 -7.01 13.76
C ALA A 201 -23.37 -7.88 13.18
N THR A 202 -24.60 -7.38 13.22
CA THR A 202 -25.75 -8.00 12.53
C THR A 202 -25.82 -7.50 11.08
N LYS A 203 -25.70 -6.20 10.87
CA LYS A 203 -25.77 -5.58 9.55
C LYS A 203 -24.39 -5.05 9.11
N ILE A 204 -23.91 -5.54 7.96
CA ILE A 204 -22.59 -5.20 7.43
C ILE A 204 -22.77 -4.47 6.08
N GLY A 205 -22.12 -3.30 5.97
CA GLY A 205 -22.01 -2.59 4.70
C GLY A 205 -20.79 -3.09 3.91
N ILE A 206 -20.97 -3.56 2.68
CA ILE A 206 -19.87 -3.88 1.78
C ILE A 206 -19.66 -2.72 0.81
N ILE A 207 -18.51 -2.08 0.90
CA ILE A 207 -18.16 -0.88 0.14
C ILE A 207 -17.35 -1.25 -1.10
N ILE A 208 -17.87 -0.88 -2.26
CA ILE A 208 -17.19 -0.97 -3.55
C ILE A 208 -16.55 0.39 -3.82
N GLY A 209 -15.22 0.44 -3.93
CA GLY A 209 -14.51 1.63 -4.37
C GLY A 209 -14.82 1.93 -5.83
N LEU A 210 -15.05 3.20 -6.16
CA LEU A 210 -15.36 3.64 -7.53
C LEU A 210 -14.12 4.18 -8.26
N LYS A 211 -12.96 4.24 -7.62
CA LYS A 211 -11.69 4.55 -8.28
C LYS A 211 -11.24 3.35 -9.12
N GLU A 212 -10.65 3.58 -10.27
CA GLU A 212 -10.40 2.57 -11.30
C GLU A 212 -9.64 1.35 -10.80
N GLY A 213 -8.46 1.54 -10.22
CA GLY A 213 -7.65 0.45 -9.69
C GLY A 213 -8.13 -0.10 -8.34
N GLN A 214 -9.22 0.45 -7.79
CA GLN A 214 -9.83 0.03 -6.53
C GLN A 214 -11.21 -0.61 -6.72
N PHE A 215 -11.68 -0.73 -7.96
CA PHE A 215 -13.00 -1.25 -8.26
C PHE A 215 -12.99 -2.78 -8.33
N SER A 216 -13.75 -3.43 -7.46
CA SER A 216 -13.92 -4.88 -7.47
C SER A 216 -15.34 -5.33 -7.10
N LYS A 217 -16.27 -5.21 -8.06
CA LYS A 217 -17.64 -5.69 -7.89
C LYS A 217 -17.69 -7.21 -7.61
N ILE A 218 -16.81 -7.98 -8.27
CA ILE A 218 -16.78 -9.45 -8.11
C ILE A 218 -16.44 -9.84 -6.68
N LYS A 219 -15.42 -9.23 -6.07
CA LYS A 219 -15.05 -9.49 -4.66
C LYS A 219 -16.18 -9.11 -3.71
N ALA A 220 -16.81 -7.94 -3.91
CA ALA A 220 -17.93 -7.49 -3.10
C ALA A 220 -19.10 -8.49 -3.11
N LEU A 221 -19.48 -8.98 -4.29
CA LEU A 221 -20.56 -9.98 -4.43
C LEU A 221 -20.18 -11.34 -3.81
N LYS A 222 -18.90 -11.75 -3.89
CA LYS A 222 -18.40 -12.96 -3.22
C LYS A 222 -18.53 -12.84 -1.72
N PHE A 223 -18.10 -11.72 -1.13
CA PHE A 223 -18.25 -11.47 0.32
C PHE A 223 -19.72 -11.41 0.73
N LYS A 224 -20.56 -10.70 -0.03
CA LYS A 224 -22.01 -10.65 0.22
C LYS A 224 -22.58 -12.07 0.37
N LYS A 225 -22.39 -12.91 -0.65
CA LYS A 225 -22.90 -14.30 -0.64
C LYS A 225 -22.38 -15.10 0.55
N SER A 226 -21.08 -15.00 0.85
CA SER A 226 -20.46 -15.75 1.94
C SER A 226 -20.99 -15.34 3.32
N LEU A 227 -21.22 -14.05 3.55
CA LEU A 227 -21.68 -13.51 4.82
C LEU A 227 -23.19 -13.71 5.03
N GLU A 228 -23.99 -13.61 3.98
CA GLU A 228 -25.44 -13.93 4.04
C GLU A 228 -25.69 -15.39 4.46
N VAL A 229 -24.90 -16.34 3.93
CA VAL A 229 -24.94 -17.76 4.35
C VAL A 229 -24.58 -17.92 5.84
N LEU A 230 -23.77 -17.01 6.39
CA LEU A 230 -23.38 -16.98 7.80
C LEU A 230 -24.33 -16.13 8.68
N GLY A 231 -25.50 -15.76 8.14
CA GLY A 231 -26.57 -15.09 8.88
C GLY A 231 -26.40 -13.59 9.04
N LYS A 232 -25.54 -12.93 8.24
CA LYS A 232 -25.37 -11.46 8.26
C LYS A 232 -26.32 -10.77 7.28
N ASP A 233 -26.89 -9.64 7.70
CA ASP A 233 -27.65 -8.73 6.80
C ASP A 233 -26.63 -7.84 6.03
N ILE A 234 -26.69 -7.86 4.71
CA ILE A 234 -25.66 -7.22 3.87
C ILE A 234 -26.24 -6.12 3.01
N GLN A 235 -25.65 -4.93 3.12
CA GLN A 235 -25.94 -3.80 2.25
C GLN A 235 -24.72 -3.49 1.36
N LEU A 236 -24.92 -3.45 0.03
CA LEU A 236 -23.91 -2.98 -0.91
C LEU A 236 -23.91 -1.45 -0.98
N ILE A 237 -22.73 -0.86 -0.94
CA ILE A 237 -22.50 0.59 -0.95
C ILE A 237 -21.41 0.89 -1.99
N ALA A 238 -21.58 1.94 -2.78
CA ALA A 238 -20.59 2.40 -3.74
C ALA A 238 -20.11 3.80 -3.36
N LEU A 239 -18.77 3.98 -3.21
CA LEU A 239 -18.15 5.24 -2.81
C LEU A 239 -16.88 5.50 -3.59
N THR A 240 -16.67 6.74 -4.03
CA THR A 240 -15.39 7.19 -4.59
C THR A 240 -14.36 7.40 -3.46
N GLU A 241 -14.78 8.06 -2.38
CA GLU A 241 -13.96 8.29 -1.19
C GLU A 241 -14.63 7.64 0.02
N ILE A 242 -13.85 6.86 0.78
CA ILE A 242 -14.31 6.17 2.00
C ILE A 242 -13.80 6.96 3.20
N THR A 243 -14.67 7.78 3.78
CA THR A 243 -14.37 8.62 4.93
C THR A 243 -15.38 8.38 6.06
N GLU A 244 -14.99 8.66 7.30
CA GLU A 244 -15.89 8.55 8.46
C GLU A 244 -17.18 9.37 8.25
N GLU A 245 -17.06 10.58 7.69
CA GLU A 245 -18.20 11.45 7.41
C GLU A 245 -19.21 10.81 6.46
N ARG A 246 -18.74 10.22 5.36
CA ARG A 246 -19.59 9.54 4.40
C ARG A 246 -20.23 8.28 4.99
N LEU A 247 -19.50 7.54 5.81
CA LEU A 247 -20.04 6.34 6.46
C LEU A 247 -21.13 6.64 7.49
N ARG A 248 -21.11 7.81 8.14
CA ARG A 248 -22.17 8.26 9.06
C ARG A 248 -23.54 8.42 8.39
N ASN A 249 -23.59 8.58 7.07
CA ASN A 249 -24.86 8.68 6.33
C ASN A 249 -25.61 7.33 6.29
N PHE A 250 -24.94 6.21 6.54
CA PHE A 250 -25.54 4.87 6.52
C PHE A 250 -25.96 4.45 7.94
N LYS A 251 -27.20 4.81 8.31
CA LYS A 251 -27.75 4.46 9.61
C LYS A 251 -28.02 2.95 9.70
N GLY A 252 -27.82 2.37 10.87
CA GLY A 252 -28.10 0.95 11.14
C GLY A 252 -27.07 -0.04 10.59
N ILE A 253 -25.96 0.41 10.00
CA ILE A 253 -24.81 -0.45 9.68
C ILE A 253 -23.94 -0.55 10.92
N ASP A 254 -23.53 -1.78 11.32
CA ASP A 254 -22.73 -2.03 12.51
C ASP A 254 -21.23 -2.09 12.20
N ALA A 255 -20.88 -2.63 11.03
CA ALA A 255 -19.51 -2.76 10.54
C ALA A 255 -19.45 -2.63 9.02
N TYR A 256 -18.28 -2.37 8.50
CA TYR A 256 -18.05 -2.25 7.06
C TYR A 256 -16.94 -3.19 6.58
N ILE A 257 -17.08 -3.69 5.36
CA ILE A 257 -16.02 -4.34 4.59
C ILE A 257 -15.82 -3.51 3.34
N GLN A 258 -14.59 -3.14 3.03
CA GLN A 258 -14.28 -2.43 1.79
C GLN A 258 -13.37 -3.27 0.90
N VAL A 259 -13.65 -3.30 -0.39
CA VAL A 259 -12.86 -4.02 -1.40
C VAL A 259 -12.07 -3.05 -2.29
N ALA A 260 -11.66 -1.92 -1.69
CA ALA A 260 -10.92 -0.84 -2.34
C ALA A 260 -9.44 -0.87 -1.96
N CYS A 261 -9.04 -0.05 -0.98
CA CYS A 261 -7.65 0.12 -0.59
C CYS A 261 -7.38 -0.43 0.81
N PRO A 262 -6.44 -1.38 1.00
CA PRO A 262 -6.12 -1.94 2.32
C PRO A 262 -5.74 -0.90 3.36
N ARG A 263 -5.10 0.19 2.95
CA ARG A 263 -4.69 1.30 3.83
C ARG A 263 -5.84 1.86 4.64
N ILE A 264 -7.03 1.98 4.04
CA ILE A 264 -8.22 2.52 4.70
C ILE A 264 -8.54 1.77 6.00
N ALA A 265 -8.44 0.45 5.99
CA ALA A 265 -8.71 -0.38 7.17
C ALA A 265 -7.50 -0.45 8.13
N ILE A 266 -6.27 -0.40 7.62
CA ILE A 266 -5.06 -0.50 8.44
C ILE A 266 -4.83 0.79 9.21
N ASP A 267 -5.01 1.95 8.60
CA ASP A 267 -4.92 3.26 9.28
C ASP A 267 -5.99 3.41 10.38
N ASN A 268 -7.12 2.70 10.25
CA ASN A 268 -8.19 2.50 11.24
C ASN A 268 -8.57 3.75 12.05
N HIS A 269 -9.04 4.78 11.35
CA HIS A 269 -9.51 6.03 11.93
C HIS A 269 -11.04 6.08 12.11
N PHE A 270 -11.71 4.94 11.96
CA PHE A 270 -13.18 4.85 11.94
C PHE A 270 -13.74 4.48 13.31
N THR A 271 -14.91 5.05 13.61
CA THR A 271 -15.65 4.75 14.86
C THR A 271 -16.19 3.31 14.84
N LYS A 272 -16.67 2.84 13.68
CA LYS A 272 -17.13 1.48 13.45
C LYS A 272 -16.02 0.66 12.77
N PRO A 273 -16.00 -0.67 12.95
CA PRO A 273 -15.05 -1.52 12.23
C PRO A 273 -15.17 -1.33 10.71
N VAL A 274 -14.04 -1.06 10.05
CA VAL A 274 -13.90 -1.05 8.59
C VAL A 274 -12.81 -2.05 8.22
N LEU A 275 -13.19 -3.14 7.57
CA LEU A 275 -12.29 -4.24 7.25
C LEU A 275 -11.85 -4.19 5.79
N SER A 276 -10.59 -4.51 5.52
CA SER A 276 -10.05 -4.77 4.17
C SER A 276 -10.32 -6.22 3.73
N VAL A 277 -9.93 -6.55 2.51
CA VAL A 277 -10.12 -7.90 1.95
C VAL A 277 -9.53 -9.01 2.84
N PRO A 278 -8.24 -8.99 3.26
CA PRO A 278 -7.70 -10.04 4.14
C PRO A 278 -8.41 -10.12 5.50
N GLN A 279 -8.80 -8.98 6.04
CA GLN A 279 -9.53 -8.90 7.30
C GLN A 279 -10.95 -9.47 7.18
N ALA A 280 -11.62 -9.26 6.05
CA ALA A 280 -12.93 -9.83 5.76
C ALA A 280 -12.87 -11.35 5.56
N GLU A 281 -11.81 -11.85 4.94
CA GLU A 281 -11.54 -13.29 4.85
C GLU A 281 -11.30 -13.91 6.24
N ALA A 282 -10.54 -13.22 7.10
CA ALA A 282 -10.34 -13.60 8.48
C ALA A 282 -11.67 -13.59 9.28
N LEU A 283 -12.52 -12.56 9.08
CA LEU A 283 -13.85 -12.51 9.69
C LEU A 283 -14.70 -13.74 9.31
N ILE A 284 -14.68 -14.14 8.04
CA ILE A 284 -15.42 -15.33 7.58
C ILE A 284 -14.91 -16.60 8.29
N LYS A 285 -13.59 -16.75 8.47
CA LYS A 285 -13.01 -17.86 9.23
C LYS A 285 -13.49 -17.84 10.69
N VAL A 286 -13.43 -16.69 11.34
CA VAL A 286 -13.91 -16.52 12.73
C VAL A 286 -15.39 -16.90 12.87
N LEU A 287 -16.26 -16.45 11.94
CA LEU A 287 -17.67 -16.79 11.93
C LEU A 287 -17.92 -18.30 11.74
N LYS A 288 -17.05 -18.99 11.01
CA LYS A 288 -17.05 -20.45 10.85
C LYS A 288 -16.40 -21.21 12.01
N LYS A 289 -15.86 -20.52 13.02
CA LYS A 289 -15.06 -21.08 14.11
C LYS A 289 -13.76 -21.73 13.64
N GLU A 290 -13.20 -21.25 12.53
CA GLU A 290 -11.89 -21.64 11.99
C GLU A 290 -10.81 -20.68 12.50
N PRO A 291 -9.54 -21.11 12.63
CA PRO A 291 -8.43 -20.23 13.00
C PRO A 291 -8.18 -19.17 11.92
N MET A 292 -7.88 -17.95 12.35
CA MET A 292 -7.57 -16.83 11.43
C MET A 292 -6.08 -16.54 11.32
N ASP A 293 -5.23 -17.53 11.57
CA ASP A 293 -3.78 -17.37 11.56
C ASP A 293 -3.27 -16.83 10.22
N ASP A 294 -2.21 -16.02 10.30
CA ASP A 294 -1.44 -15.56 9.14
C ASP A 294 -2.19 -14.76 8.06
N PHE A 295 -3.36 -14.18 8.41
CA PHE A 295 -4.23 -13.52 7.43
C PHE A 295 -3.59 -12.26 6.79
N LEU A 296 -2.53 -11.67 7.37
CA LEU A 296 -1.77 -10.55 6.81
C LEU A 296 -0.45 -10.98 6.18
N LYS A 297 -0.01 -12.23 6.35
CA LYS A 297 1.23 -12.77 5.78
C LYS A 297 1.04 -13.18 4.33
N LEU A 298 0.76 -12.20 3.49
CA LEU A 298 0.42 -12.37 2.09
C LEU A 298 1.36 -11.55 1.22
N ARG A 299 1.50 -11.92 -0.05
CA ARG A 299 2.24 -11.16 -1.07
C ARG A 299 1.55 -9.84 -1.43
N HIS A 300 0.26 -9.77 -1.24
CA HIS A 300 -0.57 -8.58 -1.45
C HIS A 300 -1.83 -8.66 -0.59
N TRP A 301 -2.43 -7.52 -0.33
CA TRP A 301 -3.67 -7.37 0.46
C TRP A 301 -4.86 -6.90 -0.39
N LEU A 302 -4.74 -6.95 -1.71
CA LEU A 302 -5.78 -6.55 -2.68
C LEU A 302 -6.75 -7.67 -3.04
#